data_18fc76e06a5e88f924dd3b9dceac5781
#
_entry.id   18fc76e06a5e88f924dd3b9dceac5781
#
_cell.length_a   1.000
_cell.length_b   1.000
_cell.length_c   1.000
_cell.angle_alpha   90.00
_cell.angle_beta   90.00
_cell.angle_gamma   90.00
#
_symmetry.space_group_name_H-M   'P 1'
#
loop_
_entity.id
_entity.type
_entity.pdbx_description
1 polymer ?
#
loop_
_entity_poly.entity_id
_entity_poly.type
_entity_poly.pdbx_seq_one_letter_code
_entity_poly.pdbx_strand_id
1 'polypeptide(L)'
;MIFFGGNISNDAQIASVIAQLVAAQQQSPVSSPLLLMTDQEGGEVRRLPGAPAQSEKQIGESSNPAAAASAAGTGAGKYLAGVGMNVNLAPVLDVYYKAGNFIDQYQRSYSNKASVVSSCAQAFITAQQKAGVAATAKHFPGLGSATKSQNTDTGPVTLTVSRSELRSKDEVPYGPAIAAGVKLIMVSWAVYPALDPSFPAGLSPTVVRSELRGRHGYQGVTITDAIEAGALTSFGSDAQRAVLAAEAGMDVMLCAIQDPTQGQSVVKALASALDSGQLNATDFNAAVQRVTALRNTLP
;
A
#
# COMPACT_ATOMS: atom_id res chain seq x y z
N MET A 1 -4.42 0.66 11.80
CA MET A 1 -3.17 1.09 12.48
C MET A 1 -1.99 0.40 11.82
N ILE A 2 -0.84 1.09 11.68
CA ILE A 2 0.39 0.50 11.15
C ILE A 2 1.39 0.30 12.28
N PHE A 3 2.16 -0.80 12.23
CA PHE A 3 3.23 -1.12 13.17
C PHE A 3 4.55 -1.22 12.41
N PHE A 4 5.57 -0.56 12.95
CA PHE A 4 6.95 -0.62 12.48
C PHE A 4 7.83 -1.44 13.43
N GLY A 5 9.04 -1.78 13.00
CA GLY A 5 9.97 -2.55 13.84
C GLY A 5 10.19 -1.98 15.24
N GLY A 6 10.20 -0.65 15.39
CA GLY A 6 10.31 0.02 16.69
C GLY A 6 9.12 -0.17 17.64
N ASN A 7 7.95 -0.61 17.13
CA ASN A 7 6.78 -0.93 17.94
C ASN A 7 6.76 -2.39 18.41
N ILE A 8 7.68 -3.22 17.88
CA ILE A 8 7.66 -4.68 18.02
C ILE A 8 8.93 -5.13 18.73
N SER A 9 8.80 -5.66 19.92
CA SER A 9 9.92 -6.26 20.65
C SER A 9 9.98 -7.79 20.48
N ASN A 10 8.83 -8.44 20.37
CA ASN A 10 8.66 -9.87 20.07
C ASN A 10 7.19 -10.18 19.74
N ASP A 11 6.91 -11.40 19.29
CA ASP A 11 5.56 -11.83 18.86
C ASP A 11 4.55 -11.77 20.01
N ALA A 12 4.91 -12.15 21.21
CA ALA A 12 4.01 -12.13 22.36
C ALA A 12 3.62 -10.70 22.76
N GLN A 13 4.58 -9.78 22.73
CA GLN A 13 4.32 -8.36 23.03
C GLN A 13 3.37 -7.75 22.01
N ILE A 14 3.64 -7.91 20.69
CA ILE A 14 2.79 -7.31 19.67
C ILE A 14 1.39 -7.94 19.66
N ALA A 15 1.26 -9.24 19.84
CA ALA A 15 -0.03 -9.90 19.96
C ALA A 15 -0.83 -9.37 21.16
N SER A 16 -0.18 -9.11 22.30
CA SER A 16 -0.82 -8.50 23.48
C SER A 16 -1.31 -7.07 23.19
N VAL A 17 -0.51 -6.24 22.49
CA VAL A 17 -0.90 -4.88 22.09
C VAL A 17 -2.10 -4.94 21.15
N ILE A 18 -2.08 -5.83 20.16
CA ILE A 18 -3.18 -6.02 19.22
C ILE A 18 -4.46 -6.43 19.95
N ALA A 19 -4.38 -7.37 20.91
CA ALA A 19 -5.52 -7.80 21.70
C ALA A 19 -6.14 -6.64 22.49
N GLN A 20 -5.33 -5.73 23.06
CA GLN A 20 -5.79 -4.53 23.75
C GLN A 20 -6.49 -3.56 22.80
N LEU A 21 -5.98 -3.38 21.58
CA LEU A 21 -6.60 -2.52 20.55
C LEU A 21 -7.95 -3.09 20.08
N VAL A 22 -8.04 -4.39 19.89
CA VAL A 22 -9.29 -5.09 19.54
C VAL A 22 -10.29 -4.97 20.67
N ALA A 23 -9.88 -5.14 21.93
CA ALA A 23 -10.75 -4.95 23.09
C ALA A 23 -11.26 -3.50 23.21
N ALA A 24 -10.43 -2.51 22.93
CA ALA A 24 -10.85 -1.10 22.89
C ALA A 24 -11.81 -0.83 21.72
N GLN A 25 -11.57 -1.42 20.56
CA GLN A 25 -12.47 -1.30 19.39
C GLN A 25 -13.86 -1.88 19.67
N GLN A 26 -13.95 -2.99 20.40
CA GLN A 26 -15.23 -3.60 20.78
C GLN A 26 -16.11 -2.70 21.65
N GLN A 27 -15.54 -1.69 22.32
CA GLN A 27 -16.25 -0.67 23.07
C GLN A 27 -16.68 0.54 22.20
N SER A 28 -16.25 0.58 20.94
CA SER A 28 -16.61 1.63 19.98
C SER A 28 -18.02 1.40 19.43
N PRO A 29 -18.76 2.45 19.06
CA PRO A 29 -20.01 2.32 18.31
C PRO A 29 -19.82 1.74 16.90
N VAL A 30 -18.57 1.69 16.40
CA VAL A 30 -18.23 1.10 15.10
C VAL A 30 -17.81 -0.35 15.30
N SER A 31 -18.66 -1.29 14.86
CA SER A 31 -18.45 -2.74 15.06
C SER A 31 -17.45 -3.38 14.11
N SER A 32 -17.11 -2.75 12.96
CA SER A 32 -16.17 -3.33 11.98
C SER A 32 -14.75 -3.46 12.56
N PRO A 33 -14.03 -4.57 12.29
CA PRO A 33 -12.66 -4.77 12.77
C PRO A 33 -11.69 -3.64 12.39
N LEU A 34 -10.66 -3.42 13.19
CA LEU A 34 -9.57 -2.50 12.84
C LEU A 34 -8.75 -3.06 11.66
N LEU A 35 -8.20 -2.17 10.83
CA LEU A 35 -7.12 -2.52 9.92
C LEU A 35 -5.80 -2.47 10.70
N LEU A 36 -5.20 -3.63 10.95
CA LEU A 36 -3.97 -3.82 11.73
C LEU A 36 -2.88 -4.30 10.78
N MET A 37 -1.92 -3.43 10.46
CA MET A 37 -1.03 -3.62 9.31
C MET A 37 0.45 -3.42 9.63
N THR A 38 1.29 -4.02 8.81
CA THR A 38 2.74 -3.81 8.79
C THR A 38 3.30 -4.12 7.40
N ASP A 39 4.59 -3.79 7.16
CA ASP A 39 5.35 -4.22 6.00
C ASP A 39 6.03 -5.55 6.27
N GLN A 40 5.48 -6.63 5.76
CA GLN A 40 6.06 -7.97 5.81
C GLN A 40 6.29 -8.47 4.37
N GLU A 41 7.15 -7.75 3.62
CA GLU A 41 7.52 -8.07 2.24
C GLU A 41 8.42 -9.31 2.19
N GLY A 42 9.35 -9.38 3.12
CA GLY A 42 10.44 -10.36 3.18
C GLY A 42 11.81 -9.70 3.03
N GLY A 43 12.88 -10.47 3.22
CA GLY A 43 14.23 -9.95 3.14
C GLY A 43 14.49 -8.80 4.11
N GLU A 44 14.94 -7.65 3.58
CA GLU A 44 15.26 -6.46 4.37
C GLU A 44 14.02 -5.70 4.86
N VAL A 45 12.89 -5.78 4.13
CA VAL A 45 11.64 -5.13 4.53
C VAL A 45 10.71 -6.14 5.17
N ARG A 46 11.02 -6.44 6.43
CA ARG A 46 10.33 -7.42 7.26
C ARG A 46 10.33 -6.92 8.71
N ARG A 47 9.16 -6.51 9.21
CA ARG A 47 9.06 -5.88 10.54
C ARG A 47 9.01 -6.88 11.69
N LEU A 48 8.55 -8.10 11.41
CA LEU A 48 8.55 -9.22 12.37
C LEU A 48 9.52 -10.32 11.92
N PRO A 49 10.08 -11.12 12.84
CA PRO A 49 11.11 -12.12 12.50
C PRO A 49 10.61 -13.31 11.67
N GLY A 50 9.29 -13.51 11.55
CA GLY A 50 8.67 -14.63 10.83
C GLY A 50 8.76 -14.57 9.31
N ALA A 51 7.99 -15.43 8.66
CA ALA A 51 7.95 -15.53 7.21
C ALA A 51 7.36 -14.25 6.55
N PRO A 52 7.78 -13.95 5.29
CA PRO A 52 8.76 -14.66 4.48
C PRO A 52 10.20 -14.23 4.80
N ALA A 53 11.14 -15.17 4.81
CA ALA A 53 12.55 -14.85 5.03
C ALA A 53 13.24 -14.34 3.75
N GLN A 54 12.86 -14.90 2.60
CA GLN A 54 13.40 -14.49 1.30
C GLN A 54 12.87 -13.10 0.90
N SER A 55 13.74 -12.31 0.27
CA SER A 55 13.33 -11.08 -0.39
C SER A 55 12.52 -11.37 -1.65
N GLU A 56 11.74 -10.39 -2.13
CA GLU A 56 11.00 -10.54 -3.38
C GLU A 56 11.93 -10.81 -4.57
N LYS A 57 13.14 -10.21 -4.58
CA LYS A 57 14.16 -10.49 -5.59
C LYS A 57 14.61 -11.96 -5.58
N GLN A 58 14.94 -12.50 -4.41
CA GLN A 58 15.32 -13.91 -4.28
C GLN A 58 14.20 -14.85 -4.74
N ILE A 59 12.95 -14.49 -4.46
CA ILE A 59 11.77 -15.21 -4.95
C ILE A 59 11.68 -15.13 -6.47
N GLY A 60 11.82 -13.95 -7.05
CA GLY A 60 11.77 -13.74 -8.50
C GLY A 60 12.90 -14.41 -9.29
N GLU A 61 14.07 -14.61 -8.66
CA GLU A 61 15.24 -15.30 -9.23
C GLU A 61 15.24 -16.82 -8.99
N SER A 62 14.25 -17.35 -8.25
CA SER A 62 14.16 -18.79 -7.99
C SER A 62 13.81 -19.59 -9.26
N SER A 63 14.02 -20.91 -9.23
CA SER A 63 13.69 -21.80 -10.34
C SER A 63 12.19 -21.86 -10.65
N ASN A 64 11.34 -21.53 -9.69
CA ASN A 64 9.89 -21.45 -9.86
C ASN A 64 9.34 -20.23 -9.09
N PRO A 65 9.44 -19.01 -9.66
CA PRO A 65 9.09 -17.77 -8.96
C PRO A 65 7.66 -17.72 -8.43
N ALA A 66 6.69 -18.19 -9.20
CA ALA A 66 5.29 -18.17 -8.78
C ALA A 66 5.02 -19.12 -7.59
N ALA A 67 5.62 -20.32 -7.59
CA ALA A 67 5.49 -21.24 -6.47
C ALA A 67 6.16 -20.70 -5.21
N ALA A 68 7.35 -20.09 -5.34
CA ALA A 68 8.05 -19.45 -4.25
C ALA A 68 7.27 -18.26 -3.67
N ALA A 69 6.67 -17.43 -4.54
CA ALA A 69 5.80 -16.32 -4.15
C ALA A 69 4.54 -16.80 -3.42
N SER A 70 3.92 -17.90 -3.88
CA SER A 70 2.78 -18.52 -3.19
C SER A 70 3.16 -19.03 -1.79
N ALA A 71 4.32 -19.66 -1.65
CA ALA A 71 4.84 -20.09 -0.35
C ALA A 71 5.11 -18.90 0.58
N ALA A 72 5.72 -17.82 0.05
CA ALA A 72 5.97 -16.58 0.77
C ALA A 72 4.67 -15.92 1.25
N GLY A 73 3.66 -15.79 0.36
CA GLY A 73 2.35 -15.23 0.71
C GLY A 73 1.62 -16.07 1.77
N THR A 74 1.68 -17.41 1.65
CA THR A 74 1.13 -18.31 2.67
C THR A 74 1.83 -18.12 4.02
N GLY A 75 3.15 -18.02 4.00
CA GLY A 75 3.96 -17.81 5.21
C GLY A 75 3.67 -16.46 5.87
N ALA A 76 3.68 -15.38 5.09
CA ALA A 76 3.34 -14.03 5.56
C ALA A 76 1.93 -13.99 6.18
N GLY A 77 0.93 -14.50 5.45
CA GLY A 77 -0.45 -14.50 5.90
C GLY A 77 -0.64 -15.26 7.20
N LYS A 78 -0.15 -16.50 7.28
CA LYS A 78 -0.25 -17.31 8.51
C LYS A 78 0.46 -16.65 9.69
N TYR A 79 1.64 -16.10 9.47
CA TYR A 79 2.42 -15.48 10.53
C TYR A 79 1.74 -14.21 11.06
N LEU A 80 1.29 -13.33 10.17
CA LEU A 80 0.61 -12.10 10.55
C LEU A 80 -0.73 -12.39 11.25
N ALA A 81 -1.52 -13.33 10.74
CA ALA A 81 -2.74 -13.78 11.40
C ALA A 81 -2.45 -14.34 12.80
N GLY A 82 -1.32 -15.07 12.98
CA GLY A 82 -0.90 -15.62 14.26
C GLY A 82 -0.62 -14.58 15.34
N VAL A 83 -0.22 -13.36 14.97
CA VAL A 83 -0.05 -12.23 15.90
C VAL A 83 -1.26 -11.28 15.92
N GLY A 84 -2.32 -11.59 15.17
CA GLY A 84 -3.56 -10.81 15.13
C GLY A 84 -3.58 -9.65 14.13
N MET A 85 -2.59 -9.56 13.22
CA MET A 85 -2.60 -8.59 12.12
C MET A 85 -3.44 -9.14 10.96
N ASN A 86 -4.18 -8.24 10.29
CA ASN A 86 -5.11 -8.62 9.22
C ASN A 86 -4.86 -7.93 7.88
N VAL A 87 -3.84 -7.07 7.79
CA VAL A 87 -3.39 -6.44 6.55
C VAL A 87 -1.86 -6.50 6.45
N ASN A 88 -1.35 -6.82 5.27
CA ASN A 88 0.06 -6.71 4.94
C ASN A 88 0.25 -5.66 3.83
N LEU A 89 1.17 -4.72 4.03
CA LEU A 89 1.57 -3.76 3.00
C LEU A 89 2.57 -4.42 2.03
N ALA A 90 2.16 -5.52 1.42
CA ALA A 90 2.88 -6.33 0.42
C ALA A 90 1.88 -7.08 -0.47
N PRO A 91 2.27 -7.47 -1.69
CA PRO A 91 3.60 -7.44 -2.31
C PRO A 91 3.94 -6.14 -3.03
N VAL A 92 5.24 -5.96 -3.35
CA VAL A 92 5.73 -4.88 -4.22
C VAL A 92 5.60 -5.30 -5.68
N LEU A 93 4.93 -4.47 -6.49
CA LEU A 93 4.69 -4.72 -7.91
C LEU A 93 5.60 -3.87 -8.84
N ASP A 94 6.51 -3.09 -8.25
CA ASP A 94 7.43 -2.25 -9.02
C ASP A 94 8.37 -3.11 -9.87
N VAL A 95 8.39 -2.85 -11.19
CA VAL A 95 9.24 -3.54 -12.16
C VAL A 95 10.53 -2.74 -12.33
N TYR A 96 11.64 -3.12 -11.72
CA TYR A 96 12.85 -2.30 -11.78
C TYR A 96 13.42 -2.18 -13.20
N TYR A 97 13.91 -0.98 -13.54
CA TYR A 97 14.46 -0.70 -14.86
C TYR A 97 15.95 -1.00 -14.95
N LYS A 98 16.66 -0.78 -13.85
CA LYS A 98 18.10 -0.97 -13.74
C LYS A 98 18.44 -1.64 -12.42
N ALA A 99 19.33 -2.63 -12.48
CA ALA A 99 19.85 -3.28 -11.27
C ALA A 99 20.51 -2.26 -10.34
N GLY A 100 20.24 -2.38 -9.04
CA GLY A 100 20.70 -1.47 -8.00
C GLY A 100 20.01 -0.11 -7.98
N ASN A 101 18.87 0.06 -8.66
CA ASN A 101 18.06 1.26 -8.57
C ASN A 101 17.33 1.34 -7.20
N PHE A 102 16.45 2.33 -6.98
CA PHE A 102 15.81 2.55 -5.68
C PHE A 102 15.11 1.31 -5.12
N ILE A 103 14.31 0.61 -5.89
CA ILE A 103 13.58 -0.58 -5.44
C ILE A 103 14.51 -1.80 -5.36
N ASP A 104 15.37 -2.00 -6.38
CA ASP A 104 16.22 -3.19 -6.47
C ASP A 104 17.37 -3.21 -5.45
N GLN A 105 17.88 -2.05 -5.02
CA GLN A 105 18.96 -1.99 -4.01
C GLN A 105 18.56 -2.62 -2.66
N TYR A 106 17.28 -2.59 -2.33
CA TYR A 106 16.69 -3.21 -1.13
C TYR A 106 16.05 -4.57 -1.43
N GLN A 107 16.30 -5.14 -2.61
CA GLN A 107 15.75 -6.42 -3.06
C GLN A 107 14.22 -6.52 -2.99
N ARG A 108 13.52 -5.39 -3.14
CA ARG A 108 12.06 -5.28 -2.99
C ARG A 108 11.27 -5.61 -4.24
N SER A 109 11.90 -5.81 -5.41
CA SER A 109 11.21 -6.16 -6.66
C SER A 109 11.51 -7.59 -7.07
N TYR A 110 10.49 -8.33 -7.48
CA TYR A 110 10.66 -9.68 -8.02
C TYR A 110 11.53 -9.71 -9.28
N SER A 111 11.46 -8.72 -10.17
CA SER A 111 12.16 -8.76 -11.44
C SER A 111 12.13 -7.42 -12.20
N ASN A 112 13.00 -7.30 -13.20
CA ASN A 112 12.92 -6.29 -14.28
C ASN A 112 11.97 -6.71 -15.43
N LYS A 113 11.34 -7.89 -15.33
CA LYS A 113 10.37 -8.43 -16.28
C LYS A 113 8.96 -8.35 -15.69
N ALA A 114 8.10 -7.54 -16.29
CA ALA A 114 6.73 -7.37 -15.83
C ALA A 114 5.95 -8.70 -15.73
N SER A 115 6.22 -9.66 -16.61
CA SER A 115 5.57 -10.99 -16.57
C SER A 115 5.94 -11.80 -15.31
N VAL A 116 7.19 -11.71 -14.84
CA VAL A 116 7.63 -12.38 -13.61
C VAL A 116 6.98 -11.70 -12.40
N VAL A 117 7.02 -10.36 -12.33
CA VAL A 117 6.35 -9.60 -11.27
C VAL A 117 4.86 -9.93 -11.23
N SER A 118 4.19 -9.98 -12.38
CA SER A 118 2.77 -10.33 -12.51
C SER A 118 2.45 -11.71 -11.93
N SER A 119 3.20 -12.73 -12.31
CA SER A 119 2.95 -14.10 -11.84
C SER A 119 3.24 -14.27 -10.35
N CYS A 120 4.31 -13.63 -9.84
CA CYS A 120 4.65 -13.63 -8.42
C CYS A 120 3.59 -12.89 -7.60
N ALA A 121 3.19 -11.68 -8.02
CA ALA A 121 2.18 -10.88 -7.34
C ALA A 121 0.85 -11.62 -7.23
N GLN A 122 0.35 -12.19 -8.34
CA GLN A 122 -0.88 -12.98 -8.35
C GLN A 122 -0.81 -14.15 -7.36
N ALA A 123 0.29 -14.91 -7.37
CA ALA A 123 0.48 -16.06 -6.51
C ALA A 123 0.58 -15.68 -5.03
N PHE A 124 1.36 -14.63 -4.71
CA PHE A 124 1.50 -14.11 -3.35
C PHE A 124 0.17 -13.61 -2.79
N ILE A 125 -0.54 -12.73 -3.54
CA ILE A 125 -1.82 -12.14 -3.14
C ILE A 125 -2.85 -13.24 -2.86
N THR A 126 -3.01 -14.19 -3.79
CA THR A 126 -3.97 -15.30 -3.64
C THR A 126 -3.68 -16.12 -2.39
N ALA A 127 -2.41 -16.46 -2.15
CA ALA A 127 -2.00 -17.29 -1.03
C ALA A 127 -2.14 -16.59 0.32
N GLN A 128 -1.72 -15.32 0.41
CA GLN A 128 -1.82 -14.52 1.62
C GLN A 128 -3.27 -14.27 2.02
N GLN A 129 -4.13 -13.88 1.07
CA GLN A 129 -5.54 -13.60 1.33
C GLN A 129 -6.31 -14.87 1.72
N LYS A 130 -5.93 -16.03 1.19
CA LYS A 130 -6.44 -17.33 1.66
C LYS A 130 -6.11 -17.63 3.11
N ALA A 131 -5.03 -17.06 3.65
CA ALA A 131 -4.66 -17.17 5.05
C ALA A 131 -5.36 -16.13 5.96
N GLY A 132 -6.30 -15.33 5.44
CA GLY A 132 -7.10 -14.36 6.20
C GLY A 132 -6.47 -12.97 6.33
N VAL A 133 -5.34 -12.68 5.65
CA VAL A 133 -4.65 -11.38 5.72
C VAL A 133 -4.76 -10.66 4.37
N ALA A 134 -5.35 -9.49 4.35
CA ALA A 134 -5.47 -8.66 3.15
C ALA A 134 -4.09 -8.28 2.59
N ALA A 135 -3.93 -8.37 1.28
CA ALA A 135 -2.73 -7.95 0.57
C ALA A 135 -2.86 -6.52 0.04
N THR A 136 -1.72 -5.82 -0.06
CA THR A 136 -1.60 -4.48 -0.63
C THR A 136 -0.60 -4.47 -1.77
N ALA A 137 -1.06 -4.28 -3.00
CA ALA A 137 -0.18 -4.12 -4.16
C ALA A 137 0.39 -2.69 -4.20
N LYS A 138 1.72 -2.54 -4.36
CA LYS A 138 2.39 -1.23 -4.28
C LYS A 138 3.60 -1.12 -5.20
N HIS A 139 3.97 0.08 -5.67
CA HIS A 139 3.40 1.42 -5.42
C HIS A 139 2.83 1.97 -6.74
N PHE A 140 1.52 1.95 -6.92
CA PHE A 140 0.88 2.32 -8.19
C PHE A 140 1.21 3.78 -8.60
N PRO A 141 1.50 4.09 -9.87
CA PRO A 141 1.52 3.21 -11.06
C PRO A 141 2.81 2.40 -11.23
N GLY A 142 3.87 2.67 -10.45
CA GLY A 142 5.12 1.92 -10.40
C GLY A 142 6.35 2.81 -10.16
N LEU A 143 7.16 2.48 -9.15
CA LEU A 143 8.42 3.16 -8.81
C LEU A 143 9.65 2.54 -9.50
N GLY A 144 9.43 1.58 -10.40
CA GLY A 144 10.50 0.78 -11.00
C GLY A 144 11.54 1.56 -11.81
N SER A 145 11.23 2.76 -12.28
CA SER A 145 12.16 3.64 -12.99
C SER A 145 12.97 4.57 -12.08
N ALA A 146 12.63 4.67 -10.78
CA ALA A 146 13.32 5.55 -9.82
C ALA A 146 14.80 5.18 -9.73
N THR A 147 15.68 6.17 -9.83
CA THR A 147 17.13 5.99 -9.65
C THR A 147 17.44 5.70 -8.17
N LYS A 148 18.66 5.24 -7.88
CA LYS A 148 19.09 4.86 -6.53
C LYS A 148 18.83 5.93 -5.46
N SER A 149 18.96 7.21 -5.80
CA SER A 149 18.79 8.34 -4.90
C SER A 149 17.38 8.93 -4.89
N GLN A 150 16.47 8.49 -5.77
CA GLN A 150 15.11 8.99 -5.81
C GLN A 150 14.25 8.24 -4.81
N ASN A 151 14.04 8.86 -3.64
CA ASN A 151 13.23 8.34 -2.54
C ASN A 151 12.14 9.34 -2.16
N THR A 152 10.89 8.96 -2.32
CA THR A 152 9.72 9.78 -2.00
C THR A 152 9.58 10.07 -0.51
N ASP A 153 10.14 9.24 0.37
CA ASP A 153 10.14 9.49 1.82
C ASP A 153 10.97 10.74 2.18
N THR A 154 12.02 11.01 1.41
CA THR A 154 12.98 12.07 1.71
C THR A 154 12.77 13.36 0.92
N GLY A 155 12.10 13.30 -0.23
CA GLY A 155 11.88 14.49 -1.06
C GLY A 155 11.07 14.22 -2.32
N PRO A 156 10.77 15.28 -3.10
CA PRO A 156 10.03 15.16 -4.36
C PRO A 156 10.77 14.30 -5.38
N VAL A 157 10.03 13.41 -6.02
CA VAL A 157 10.53 12.53 -7.09
C VAL A 157 9.66 12.70 -8.33
N THR A 158 10.29 12.97 -9.47
CA THR A 158 9.61 13.01 -10.78
C THR A 158 10.17 11.88 -11.66
N LEU A 159 9.29 11.04 -12.18
CA LEU A 159 9.62 9.91 -13.03
C LEU A 159 9.15 10.19 -14.46
N THR A 160 10.10 10.50 -15.35
CA THR A 160 9.84 10.91 -16.74
C THR A 160 9.64 9.71 -17.67
N VAL A 161 8.87 8.73 -17.24
CA VAL A 161 8.49 7.56 -18.04
C VAL A 161 7.35 7.95 -18.97
N SER A 162 7.40 7.49 -20.21
CA SER A 162 6.30 7.75 -21.14
C SER A 162 5.02 7.00 -20.72
N ARG A 163 3.86 7.52 -21.09
CA ARG A 163 2.57 6.86 -20.81
C ARG A 163 2.52 5.45 -21.42
N SER A 164 3.14 5.26 -22.58
CA SER A 164 3.23 3.95 -23.23
C SER A 164 4.05 2.97 -22.40
N GLU A 165 5.19 3.38 -21.85
CA GLU A 165 6.03 2.54 -20.99
C GLU A 165 5.34 2.24 -19.66
N LEU A 166 4.76 3.24 -18.98
CA LEU A 166 3.98 3.00 -17.77
C LEU A 166 2.97 1.88 -17.99
N ARG A 167 2.15 1.99 -19.05
CA ARG A 167 1.09 1.02 -19.34
C ARG A 167 1.57 -0.32 -19.86
N SER A 168 2.73 -0.40 -20.52
CA SER A 168 3.26 -1.64 -21.09
C SER A 168 4.26 -2.35 -20.17
N LYS A 169 4.71 -1.71 -19.09
CA LYS A 169 5.67 -2.28 -18.15
C LYS A 169 5.24 -2.13 -16.70
N ASP A 170 5.20 -0.89 -16.17
CA ASP A 170 5.00 -0.64 -14.73
C ASP A 170 3.61 -1.05 -14.25
N GLU A 171 2.58 -0.77 -15.04
CA GLU A 171 1.20 -1.06 -14.69
C GLU A 171 0.73 -2.48 -15.05
N VAL A 172 1.52 -3.22 -15.84
CA VAL A 172 1.19 -4.59 -16.28
C VAL A 172 0.89 -5.53 -15.10
N PRO A 173 1.65 -5.52 -13.98
CA PRO A 173 1.39 -6.42 -12.86
C PRO A 173 0.07 -6.16 -12.12
N TYR A 174 -0.50 -4.96 -12.25
CA TYR A 174 -1.76 -4.62 -11.56
C TYR A 174 -2.98 -5.34 -12.14
N GLY A 175 -3.01 -5.65 -13.43
CA GLY A 175 -4.07 -6.45 -14.04
C GLY A 175 -4.25 -7.82 -13.35
N PRO A 176 -3.21 -8.68 -13.34
CA PRO A 176 -3.24 -9.96 -12.61
C PRO A 176 -3.48 -9.82 -11.09
N ALA A 177 -2.95 -8.76 -10.45
CA ALA A 177 -3.20 -8.50 -9.02
C ALA A 177 -4.69 -8.21 -8.74
N ILE A 178 -5.32 -7.39 -9.57
CA ILE A 178 -6.76 -7.08 -9.50
C ILE A 178 -7.59 -8.32 -9.78
N ALA A 179 -7.23 -9.11 -10.78
CA ALA A 179 -7.89 -10.39 -11.10
C ALA A 179 -7.76 -11.41 -9.95
N ALA A 180 -6.67 -11.37 -9.16
CA ALA A 180 -6.50 -12.15 -7.93
C ALA A 180 -7.32 -11.61 -6.75
N GLY A 181 -8.04 -10.51 -6.92
CA GLY A 181 -8.89 -9.90 -5.90
C GLY A 181 -8.11 -9.17 -4.80
N VAL A 182 -6.99 -8.52 -5.17
CA VAL A 182 -6.20 -7.73 -4.20
C VAL A 182 -7.09 -6.73 -3.46
N LYS A 183 -6.96 -6.71 -2.14
CA LYS A 183 -7.84 -5.92 -1.27
C LYS A 183 -7.46 -4.45 -1.23
N LEU A 184 -6.16 -4.15 -1.22
CA LEU A 184 -5.66 -2.77 -1.20
C LEU A 184 -4.66 -2.54 -2.34
N ILE A 185 -4.68 -1.31 -2.88
CA ILE A 185 -3.61 -0.80 -3.74
C ILE A 185 -3.06 0.48 -3.12
N MET A 186 -1.75 0.49 -2.84
CA MET A 186 -1.05 1.68 -2.37
C MET A 186 -0.57 2.50 -3.56
N VAL A 187 -0.88 3.80 -3.53
CA VAL A 187 -0.51 4.75 -4.58
C VAL A 187 0.74 5.52 -4.18
N SER A 188 1.68 5.62 -5.10
CA SER A 188 3.00 6.26 -4.94
C SER A 188 2.90 7.78 -4.72
N TRP A 189 3.95 8.37 -4.12
CA TRP A 189 4.13 9.81 -4.02
C TRP A 189 5.04 10.41 -5.12
N ALA A 190 5.45 9.63 -6.12
CA ALA A 190 6.16 10.19 -7.26
C ALA A 190 5.21 10.95 -8.20
N VAL A 191 5.74 11.96 -8.88
CA VAL A 191 5.07 12.67 -9.98
C VAL A 191 5.36 11.93 -11.29
N TYR A 192 4.33 11.68 -12.06
CA TYR A 192 4.41 11.06 -13.39
C TYR A 192 3.87 12.05 -14.43
N PRO A 193 4.73 12.91 -15.02
CA PRO A 193 4.27 13.99 -15.92
C PRO A 193 3.47 13.49 -17.13
N ALA A 194 3.68 12.24 -17.55
CA ALA A 194 2.91 11.62 -18.62
C ALA A 194 1.44 11.34 -18.25
N LEU A 195 1.11 11.30 -16.96
CA LEU A 195 -0.26 11.15 -16.44
C LEU A 195 -0.77 12.48 -15.85
N ASP A 196 0.00 13.05 -14.94
CA ASP A 196 -0.29 14.34 -14.30
C ASP A 196 1.04 15.04 -13.93
N PRO A 197 1.35 16.19 -14.56
CA PRO A 197 2.58 16.93 -14.26
C PRO A 197 2.52 17.76 -12.97
N SER A 198 1.33 17.95 -12.40
CA SER A 198 1.10 18.90 -11.30
C SER A 198 1.07 18.26 -9.91
N PHE A 199 0.67 16.99 -9.84
CA PHE A 199 0.45 16.30 -8.57
C PHE A 199 1.20 14.97 -8.50
N PRO A 200 1.73 14.61 -7.30
CA PRO A 200 2.11 13.22 -7.01
C PRO A 200 0.93 12.28 -7.23
N ALA A 201 1.22 11.03 -7.59
CA ALA A 201 0.18 10.08 -8.01
C ALA A 201 -0.99 9.96 -7.02
N GLY A 202 -0.72 9.89 -5.70
CA GLY A 202 -1.76 9.78 -4.67
C GLY A 202 -2.55 11.08 -4.42
N LEU A 203 -2.11 12.22 -4.97
CA LEU A 203 -2.86 13.49 -4.96
C LEU A 203 -3.50 13.81 -6.33
N SER A 204 -3.36 12.93 -7.32
CA SER A 204 -3.83 13.15 -8.68
C SER A 204 -5.15 12.43 -8.96
N PRO A 205 -6.26 13.15 -9.19
CA PRO A 205 -7.50 12.52 -9.66
C PRO A 205 -7.32 11.77 -10.98
N THR A 206 -6.42 12.23 -11.85
CA THR A 206 -6.09 11.52 -13.10
C THR A 206 -5.51 10.13 -12.83
N VAL A 207 -4.58 10.01 -11.89
CA VAL A 207 -3.98 8.71 -11.55
C VAL A 207 -4.96 7.83 -10.80
N VAL A 208 -5.60 8.35 -9.76
CA VAL A 208 -6.47 7.54 -8.88
C VAL A 208 -7.78 7.19 -9.57
N ARG A 209 -8.49 8.18 -10.13
CA ARG A 209 -9.83 7.96 -10.69
C ARG A 209 -9.78 7.45 -12.12
N SER A 210 -8.98 8.08 -12.99
CA SER A 210 -9.00 7.72 -14.41
C SER A 210 -8.11 6.52 -14.72
N GLU A 211 -6.87 6.49 -14.22
CA GLU A 211 -5.95 5.40 -14.54
C GLU A 211 -6.22 4.14 -13.69
N LEU A 212 -6.26 4.25 -12.35
CA LEU A 212 -6.44 3.07 -11.49
C LEU A 212 -7.89 2.57 -11.51
N ARG A 213 -8.88 3.44 -11.21
CA ARG A 213 -10.28 2.98 -11.14
C ARG A 213 -10.91 2.85 -12.52
N GLY A 214 -10.67 3.80 -13.43
CA GLY A 214 -11.28 3.80 -14.76
C GLY A 214 -10.66 2.75 -15.67
N ARG A 215 -9.36 2.86 -15.97
CA ARG A 215 -8.70 1.98 -16.94
C ARG A 215 -8.44 0.57 -16.40
N HIS A 216 -7.94 0.43 -15.16
CA HIS A 216 -7.72 -0.88 -14.55
C HIS A 216 -8.98 -1.51 -13.95
N GLY A 217 -10.07 -0.74 -13.81
CA GLY A 217 -11.33 -1.23 -13.25
C GLY A 217 -11.26 -1.58 -11.76
N TYR A 218 -10.29 -1.02 -11.00
CA TYR A 218 -10.12 -1.36 -9.60
C TYR A 218 -11.25 -0.83 -8.72
N GLN A 219 -11.92 -1.73 -8.00
CA GLN A 219 -13.05 -1.44 -7.12
C GLN A 219 -12.74 -1.61 -5.63
N GLY A 220 -11.53 -2.07 -5.30
CA GLY A 220 -11.09 -2.25 -3.91
C GLY A 220 -10.66 -0.94 -3.24
N VAL A 221 -10.03 -1.07 -2.08
CA VAL A 221 -9.58 0.05 -1.25
C VAL A 221 -8.25 0.61 -1.76
N THR A 222 -8.19 1.92 -1.97
CA THR A 222 -6.93 2.64 -2.21
C THR A 222 -6.36 3.15 -0.89
N ILE A 223 -5.06 2.99 -0.69
CA ILE A 223 -4.33 3.50 0.46
C ILE A 223 -3.18 4.39 0.00
N THR A 224 -2.95 5.50 0.69
CA THR A 224 -1.77 6.34 0.42
C THR A 224 -0.50 5.65 0.91
N ASP A 225 0.65 6.03 0.41
CA ASP A 225 1.90 5.91 1.14
C ASP A 225 1.90 6.90 2.32
N ALA A 226 2.96 6.93 3.14
CA ALA A 226 3.03 7.75 4.34
C ALA A 226 2.73 9.23 4.03
N ILE A 227 1.70 9.79 4.69
CA ILE A 227 1.20 11.15 4.38
C ILE A 227 2.21 12.25 4.76
N GLU A 228 3.13 11.96 5.66
CA GLU A 228 4.21 12.85 6.08
C GLU A 228 5.43 12.82 5.16
N ALA A 229 5.45 11.97 4.13
CA ALA A 229 6.59 11.81 3.24
C ALA A 229 7.15 13.13 2.70
N GLY A 230 8.49 13.21 2.58
CA GLY A 230 9.19 14.40 2.11
C GLY A 230 8.76 14.87 0.70
N ALA A 231 8.28 13.95 -0.13
CA ALA A 231 7.71 14.27 -1.44
C ALA A 231 6.51 15.24 -1.38
N LEU A 232 5.83 15.32 -0.25
CA LEU A 232 4.61 16.11 -0.06
C LEU A 232 4.85 17.44 0.66
N THR A 233 6.07 17.82 0.97
CA THR A 233 6.37 19.03 1.78
C THR A 233 5.79 20.33 1.21
N SER A 234 5.66 20.44 -0.12
CA SER A 234 5.07 21.60 -0.79
C SER A 234 3.54 21.65 -0.77
N PHE A 235 2.88 20.57 -0.30
CA PHE A 235 1.43 20.44 -0.26
C PHE A 235 0.81 20.72 1.12
N GLY A 236 1.51 21.48 1.96
CA GLY A 236 1.04 21.92 3.26
C GLY A 236 1.24 20.91 4.38
N SER A 237 0.41 20.99 5.42
CA SER A 237 0.43 20.07 6.57
C SER A 237 -0.14 18.70 6.22
N ASP A 238 0.14 17.68 7.05
CA ASP A 238 -0.40 16.32 6.86
C ASP A 238 -1.92 16.31 6.77
N ALA A 239 -2.59 17.16 7.54
CA ALA A 239 -4.05 17.34 7.49
C ALA A 239 -4.52 17.87 6.12
N GLN A 240 -3.82 18.85 5.54
CA GLN A 240 -4.12 19.38 4.21
C GLN A 240 -3.84 18.35 3.12
N ARG A 241 -2.71 17.63 3.21
CA ARG A 241 -2.37 16.53 2.28
C ARG A 241 -3.41 15.42 2.29
N ALA A 242 -3.95 15.08 3.47
CA ALA A 242 -5.01 14.09 3.60
C ALA A 242 -6.31 14.53 2.90
N VAL A 243 -6.67 15.81 2.99
CA VAL A 243 -7.84 16.35 2.26
C VAL A 243 -7.60 16.28 0.75
N LEU A 244 -6.41 16.69 0.26
CA LEU A 244 -6.05 16.60 -1.17
C LEU A 244 -6.08 15.14 -1.67
N ALA A 245 -5.59 14.19 -0.88
CA ALA A 245 -5.64 12.77 -1.22
C ALA A 245 -7.10 12.26 -1.31
N ALA A 246 -7.96 12.68 -0.38
CA ALA A 246 -9.40 12.35 -0.42
C ALA A 246 -10.08 12.97 -1.65
N GLU A 247 -9.77 14.22 -2.01
CA GLU A 247 -10.22 14.87 -3.25
C GLU A 247 -9.78 14.11 -4.49
N ALA A 248 -8.55 13.55 -4.49
CA ALA A 248 -8.05 12.71 -5.57
C ALA A 248 -8.79 11.36 -5.67
N GLY A 249 -9.48 10.91 -4.64
CA GLY A 249 -10.24 9.66 -4.60
C GLY A 249 -9.57 8.53 -3.83
N MET A 250 -8.60 8.85 -2.94
CA MET A 250 -8.01 7.88 -2.00
C MET A 250 -9.00 7.56 -0.88
N ASP A 251 -8.98 6.30 -0.42
CA ASP A 251 -9.92 5.80 0.60
C ASP A 251 -9.32 5.79 2.00
N VAL A 252 -8.02 5.48 2.13
CA VAL A 252 -7.31 5.36 3.42
C VAL A 252 -6.05 6.21 3.39
N MET A 253 -5.88 7.04 4.43
CA MET A 253 -4.69 7.87 4.64
C MET A 253 -3.75 7.17 5.61
N LEU A 254 -2.51 6.88 5.19
CA LEU A 254 -1.51 6.24 6.02
C LEU A 254 -0.75 7.30 6.83
N CYS A 255 -1.05 7.38 8.13
CA CYS A 255 -0.39 8.25 9.11
C CYS A 255 0.69 7.45 9.83
N ALA A 256 1.98 7.77 9.64
CA ALA A 256 3.07 6.87 10.00
C ALA A 256 4.18 7.50 10.88
N ILE A 257 4.00 8.74 11.37
CA ILE A 257 5.00 9.39 12.26
C ILE A 257 5.08 8.77 13.67
N GLN A 258 4.32 7.71 13.96
CA GLN A 258 4.26 7.06 15.28
C GLN A 258 3.69 7.96 16.39
N ASP A 259 2.92 8.97 16.03
CA ASP A 259 2.20 9.85 16.96
C ASP A 259 0.70 9.84 16.62
N PRO A 260 -0.19 9.44 17.55
CA PRO A 260 -1.63 9.39 17.31
C PRO A 260 -2.24 10.77 17.02
N THR A 261 -1.58 11.88 17.37
CA THR A 261 -2.06 13.23 17.09
C THR A 261 -2.11 13.54 15.60
N GLN A 262 -1.23 12.92 14.79
CA GLN A 262 -1.29 13.02 13.33
C GLN A 262 -2.64 12.49 12.81
N GLY A 263 -3.00 11.27 13.18
CA GLY A 263 -4.26 10.67 12.78
C GLY A 263 -5.48 11.46 13.25
N GLN A 264 -5.44 12.00 14.48
CA GLN A 264 -6.51 12.86 15.00
C GLN A 264 -6.67 14.15 14.21
N SER A 265 -5.56 14.79 13.80
CA SER A 265 -5.59 16.01 12.99
C SER A 265 -6.13 15.73 11.58
N VAL A 266 -5.74 14.61 10.97
CA VAL A 266 -6.24 14.15 9.67
C VAL A 266 -7.75 13.90 9.72
N VAL A 267 -8.25 13.18 10.74
CA VAL A 267 -9.69 12.92 10.90
C VAL A 267 -10.48 14.23 11.05
N LYS A 268 -10.00 15.18 11.87
CA LYS A 268 -10.64 16.49 12.02
C LYS A 268 -10.70 17.26 10.71
N ALA A 269 -9.61 17.25 9.94
CA ALA A 269 -9.55 17.96 8.65
C ALA A 269 -10.51 17.35 7.63
N LEU A 270 -10.55 16.01 7.51
CA LEU A 270 -11.47 15.33 6.61
C LEU A 270 -12.94 15.59 6.99
N ALA A 271 -13.28 15.55 8.28
CA ALA A 271 -14.63 15.89 8.77
C ALA A 271 -15.01 17.34 8.42
N SER A 272 -14.13 18.31 8.73
CA SER A 272 -14.36 19.71 8.39
C SER A 272 -14.49 19.96 6.90
N ALA A 273 -13.68 19.29 6.08
CA ALA A 273 -13.75 19.41 4.62
C ALA A 273 -15.05 18.79 4.04
N LEU A 274 -15.57 17.74 4.67
CA LEU A 274 -16.87 17.16 4.32
C LEU A 274 -18.01 18.11 4.72
N ASP A 275 -18.00 18.63 5.96
CA ASP A 275 -19.03 19.53 6.50
C ASP A 275 -19.11 20.85 5.70
N SER A 276 -17.95 21.36 5.24
CA SER A 276 -17.89 22.58 4.42
C SER A 276 -18.25 22.37 2.95
N GLY A 277 -18.41 21.12 2.51
CA GLY A 277 -18.67 20.78 1.10
C GLY A 277 -17.40 20.81 0.21
N GLN A 278 -16.21 20.96 0.78
CA GLN A 278 -14.94 20.83 0.04
C GLN A 278 -14.77 19.39 -0.48
N LEU A 279 -15.05 18.38 0.33
CA LEU A 279 -15.13 17.00 -0.11
C LEU A 279 -16.53 16.68 -0.64
N ASN A 280 -16.59 16.03 -1.80
CA ASN A 280 -17.84 15.55 -2.36
C ASN A 280 -18.40 14.43 -1.48
N ALA A 281 -19.60 14.62 -0.91
CA ALA A 281 -20.21 13.67 0.02
C ALA A 281 -20.49 12.29 -0.61
N THR A 282 -20.82 12.23 -1.89
CA THR A 282 -21.05 10.96 -2.61
C THR A 282 -19.77 10.16 -2.72
N ASP A 283 -18.66 10.81 -3.11
CA ASP A 283 -17.35 10.17 -3.25
C ASP A 283 -16.81 9.73 -1.88
N PHE A 284 -16.95 10.57 -0.86
CA PHE A 284 -16.54 10.25 0.50
C PHE A 284 -17.30 9.05 1.05
N ASN A 285 -18.62 9.02 0.90
CA ASN A 285 -19.44 7.89 1.31
C ASN A 285 -19.09 6.61 0.55
N ALA A 286 -18.79 6.69 -0.73
CA ALA A 286 -18.32 5.54 -1.50
C ALA A 286 -16.96 5.00 -0.99
N ALA A 287 -16.03 5.88 -0.57
CA ALA A 287 -14.78 5.49 0.07
C ALA A 287 -15.04 4.79 1.41
N VAL A 288 -15.89 5.36 2.27
CA VAL A 288 -16.31 4.75 3.55
C VAL A 288 -16.93 3.37 3.32
N GLN A 289 -17.79 3.21 2.31
CA GLN A 289 -18.39 1.91 1.97
C GLN A 289 -17.34 0.88 1.58
N ARG A 290 -16.35 1.23 0.73
CA ARG A 290 -15.25 0.31 0.35
C ARG A 290 -14.43 -0.11 1.56
N VAL A 291 -14.05 0.83 2.42
CA VAL A 291 -13.27 0.54 3.64
C VAL A 291 -14.07 -0.34 4.60
N THR A 292 -15.36 -0.03 4.81
CA THR A 292 -16.24 -0.83 5.70
C THR A 292 -16.45 -2.23 5.14
N ALA A 293 -16.69 -2.36 3.84
CA ALA A 293 -16.82 -3.66 3.18
C ALA A 293 -15.54 -4.49 3.34
N LEU A 294 -14.35 -3.89 3.13
CA LEU A 294 -13.07 -4.56 3.39
C LEU A 294 -12.98 -5.03 4.85
N ARG A 295 -13.19 -4.13 5.81
CA ARG A 295 -13.09 -4.42 7.25
C ARG A 295 -13.99 -5.60 7.65
N ASN A 296 -15.20 -5.66 7.12
CA ASN A 296 -16.17 -6.72 7.42
C ASN A 296 -15.80 -8.09 6.79
N THR A 297 -14.80 -8.17 5.90
CA THR A 297 -14.27 -9.43 5.37
C THR A 297 -13.06 -9.96 6.14
N LEU A 298 -12.56 -9.20 7.10
CA LEU A 298 -11.36 -9.54 7.87
C LEU A 298 -11.75 -10.08 9.26
N PRO A 299 -10.90 -10.96 9.83
CA PRO A 299 -11.10 -11.46 11.19
C PRO A 299 -10.91 -10.38 12.26
#